data_7dbd77226fae61d3632f5e5ab24ad9fa
#
_entry.id   7dbd77226fae61d3632f5e5ab24ad9fa
#
_cell.length_a   1.000
_cell.length_b   1.000
_cell.length_c   1.000
_cell.angle_alpha   90.00
_cell.angle_beta   90.00
_cell.angle_gamma   90.00
#
_symmetry.space_group_name_H-M   'P 1'
#
loop_
_entity.id
_entity.type
_entity.pdbx_description
1 polymer ?
#
loop_
_entity_poly.entity_id
_entity_poly.type
_entity_poly.pdbx_seq_one_letter_code
_entity_poly.pdbx_strand_id
1 'polypeptide(L)'
;LPHGLSLQENLVKECHEEAGMPEKLALRAKPVSAITYNAISEKGYKPDTLYCYDIELSEEFTPLNTDGEVEKFELLPVADVISKVRQGGLFKPNCNLVLIDFFARHGLLDVQDPEFLEIQQGLHVPFWYSRFEQ
;
A
#
# COMPACT_ATOMS: atom_id res chain seq x y z
N LEU A 1 -3.12 13.80 0.60
CA LEU A 1 -4.41 13.93 1.31
C LEU A 1 -5.21 15.10 0.76
N PRO A 2 -6.53 14.94 0.58
CA PRO A 2 -7.39 16.07 0.31
C PRO A 2 -7.33 17.10 1.44
N HIS A 3 -7.34 18.35 1.08
CA HIS A 3 -7.28 19.43 2.06
C HIS A 3 -8.46 19.36 3.04
N GLY A 4 -8.16 19.47 4.33
CA GLY A 4 -9.17 19.47 5.39
C GLY A 4 -9.60 18.13 5.91
N LEU A 5 -9.05 17.01 5.38
CA LEU A 5 -9.35 15.67 5.88
C LEU A 5 -8.19 15.12 6.69
N SER A 6 -8.49 14.42 7.80
CA SER A 6 -7.51 13.63 8.51
C SER A 6 -7.20 12.35 7.72
N LEU A 7 -6.12 11.65 8.09
CA LEU A 7 -5.80 10.34 7.49
C LEU A 7 -6.96 9.36 7.63
N GLN A 8 -7.57 9.31 8.82
CA GLN A 8 -8.67 8.39 9.07
C GLN A 8 -9.92 8.76 8.26
N GLU A 9 -10.27 10.03 8.19
CA GLU A 9 -11.41 10.48 7.38
C GLU A 9 -11.21 10.18 5.91
N ASN A 10 -10.00 10.40 5.41
CA ASN A 10 -9.65 10.07 4.03
C ASN A 10 -9.74 8.56 3.77
N LEU A 11 -9.25 7.75 4.70
CA LEU A 11 -9.31 6.29 4.59
C LEU A 11 -10.77 5.81 4.48
N VAL A 12 -11.63 6.30 5.35
CA VAL A 12 -13.05 5.95 5.35
C VAL A 12 -13.70 6.33 4.01
N LYS A 13 -13.41 7.54 3.54
CA LYS A 13 -13.93 8.04 2.26
C LYS A 13 -13.51 7.15 1.09
N GLU A 14 -12.19 6.86 0.99
CA GLU A 14 -11.66 6.05 -0.11
C GLU A 14 -12.15 4.60 -0.06
N CYS A 15 -12.25 4.01 1.13
CA CYS A 15 -12.78 2.66 1.28
C CYS A 15 -14.24 2.58 0.81
N HIS A 16 -15.02 3.60 1.09
CA HIS A 16 -16.41 3.66 0.63
C HIS A 16 -16.48 3.82 -0.89
N GLU A 17 -15.72 4.76 -1.43
CA GLU A 17 -15.75 5.07 -2.86
C GLU A 17 -15.23 3.93 -3.72
N GLU A 18 -14.14 3.29 -3.31
CA GLU A 18 -13.46 2.28 -4.11
C GLU A 18 -14.00 0.87 -3.89
N ALA A 19 -14.50 0.56 -2.70
CA ALA A 19 -14.90 -0.80 -2.37
C ALA A 19 -16.30 -0.93 -1.78
N GLY A 20 -17.03 0.17 -1.64
CA GLY A 20 -18.36 0.14 -1.02
C GLY A 20 -18.33 -0.23 0.44
N MET A 21 -17.19 0.00 1.11
CA MET A 21 -16.99 -0.40 2.50
C MET A 21 -17.71 0.58 3.45
N PRO A 22 -18.59 0.07 4.37
CA PRO A 22 -19.25 0.93 5.35
C PRO A 22 -18.22 1.56 6.30
N GLU A 23 -18.51 2.76 6.80
CA GLU A 23 -17.64 3.46 7.73
C GLU A 23 -17.27 2.60 8.94
N LYS A 24 -18.24 1.92 9.53
CA LYS A 24 -18.03 1.06 10.69
C LYS A 24 -16.98 0.00 10.44
N LEU A 25 -16.97 -0.58 9.24
CA LEU A 25 -15.96 -1.56 8.85
C LEU A 25 -14.61 -0.89 8.59
N ALA A 26 -14.60 0.21 7.86
CA ALA A 26 -13.36 0.94 7.54
C ALA A 26 -12.63 1.41 8.80
N LEU A 27 -13.35 1.78 9.86
CA LEU A 27 -12.76 2.19 11.13
C LEU A 27 -12.01 1.06 11.85
N ARG A 28 -12.19 -0.18 11.43
CA ARG A 28 -11.44 -1.33 11.96
C ARG A 28 -10.06 -1.49 11.32
N ALA A 29 -9.77 -0.74 10.28
CA ALA A 29 -8.44 -0.76 9.66
C ALA A 29 -7.39 -0.27 10.65
N LYS A 30 -6.26 -0.97 10.71
CA LYS A 30 -5.16 -0.65 11.63
C LYS A 30 -4.03 0.03 10.89
N PRO A 31 -3.57 1.20 11.35
CA PRO A 31 -2.35 1.79 10.78
C PRO A 31 -1.16 0.90 11.17
N VAL A 32 -0.40 0.47 10.18
CA VAL A 32 0.66 -0.53 10.40
C VAL A 32 2.02 -0.06 9.92
N SER A 33 2.09 0.85 8.96
CA SER A 33 3.36 1.23 8.36
C SER A 33 3.25 2.53 7.60
N ALA A 34 4.38 3.17 7.39
CA ALA A 34 4.52 4.28 6.46
C ALA A 34 5.71 3.98 5.55
N ILE A 35 5.48 4.00 4.26
CA ILE A 35 6.50 3.77 3.24
C ILE A 35 6.92 5.13 2.70
N THR A 36 8.23 5.38 2.67
CA THR A 36 8.79 6.60 2.10
C THR A 36 9.60 6.26 0.85
N TYR A 37 9.37 6.98 -0.22
CA TYR A 37 10.08 6.74 -1.48
C TYR A 37 10.15 8.05 -2.28
N ASN A 38 11.01 8.05 -3.29
CA ASN A 38 11.12 9.17 -4.20
C ASN A 38 10.24 8.91 -5.42
N ALA A 39 9.21 9.72 -5.58
CA ALA A 39 8.35 9.69 -6.75
C ALA A 39 8.98 10.50 -7.87
N ILE A 40 8.94 9.98 -9.10
CA ILE A 40 9.40 10.69 -10.28
C ILE A 40 8.21 11.48 -10.84
N SER A 41 8.40 12.78 -11.03
CA SER A 41 7.39 13.64 -11.62
C SER A 41 8.03 14.53 -12.69
N GLU A 42 7.21 15.29 -13.41
CA GLU A 42 7.69 16.25 -14.39
C GLU A 42 8.59 17.32 -13.78
N LYS A 43 8.46 17.55 -12.48
CA LYS A 43 9.28 18.52 -11.73
C LYS A 43 10.52 17.90 -11.11
N GLY A 44 10.83 16.62 -11.40
CA GLY A 44 11.96 15.89 -10.86
C GLY A 44 11.54 14.93 -9.75
N TYR A 45 12.50 14.58 -8.89
CA TYR A 45 12.25 13.68 -7.77
C TYR A 45 11.57 14.42 -6.63
N LYS A 46 10.53 13.78 -6.08
CA LYS A 46 9.81 14.31 -4.93
C LYS A 46 9.62 13.20 -3.92
N PRO A 47 9.98 13.41 -2.63
CA PRO A 47 9.69 12.42 -1.61
C PRO A 47 8.18 12.30 -1.41
N ASP A 48 7.72 11.08 -1.25
CA ASP A 48 6.31 10.78 -1.02
C ASP A 48 6.18 9.77 0.11
N THR A 49 5.02 9.77 0.75
CA THR A 49 4.73 8.86 1.86
C THR A 49 3.42 8.15 1.61
N LEU A 50 3.46 6.81 1.72
CA LEU A 50 2.27 5.97 1.69
C LEU A 50 1.98 5.49 3.11
N TYR A 51 0.85 5.89 3.65
CA TYR A 51 0.39 5.40 4.95
C TYR A 51 -0.38 4.10 4.72
N CYS A 52 0.12 3.02 5.31
CA CYS A 52 -0.41 1.69 5.09
C CYS A 52 -1.31 1.26 6.25
N TYR A 53 -2.43 0.67 5.89
CA TYR A 53 -3.41 0.14 6.84
C TYR A 53 -3.72 -1.30 6.47
N ASP A 54 -3.86 -2.15 7.48
CA ASP A 54 -4.36 -3.50 7.30
C ASP A 54 -5.78 -3.58 7.83
N ILE A 55 -6.62 -4.31 7.11
CA ILE A 55 -7.97 -4.60 7.55
C ILE A 55 -8.29 -6.07 7.27
N GLU A 56 -8.79 -6.75 8.29
CA GLU A 56 -9.29 -8.11 8.14
C GLU A 56 -10.77 -8.04 7.75
N LEU A 57 -11.11 -8.70 6.66
CA LEU A 57 -12.47 -8.74 6.16
C LEU A 57 -13.08 -10.12 6.38
N SER A 58 -14.36 -10.16 6.73
CA SER A 58 -15.09 -11.43 6.83
C SER A 58 -15.32 -12.00 5.42
N GLU A 59 -15.54 -13.31 5.34
CA GLU A 59 -15.84 -13.98 4.08
C GLU A 59 -17.15 -13.47 3.45
N GLU A 60 -18.02 -12.91 4.27
CA GLU A 60 -19.32 -12.39 3.82
C GLU A 60 -19.20 -11.02 3.15
N PHE A 61 -18.08 -10.32 3.32
CA PHE A 61 -17.91 -9.01 2.71
C PHE A 61 -17.66 -9.14 1.22
N THR A 62 -18.46 -8.45 0.43
CA THR A 62 -18.30 -8.37 -1.02
C THR A 62 -18.01 -6.93 -1.40
N PRO A 63 -16.80 -6.62 -1.92
CA PRO A 63 -16.51 -5.25 -2.34
C PRO A 63 -17.36 -4.84 -3.53
N LEU A 64 -17.74 -3.56 -3.54
CA LEU A 64 -18.51 -2.95 -4.61
C LEU A 64 -17.76 -1.75 -5.16
N ASN A 65 -17.70 -1.64 -6.48
CA ASN A 65 -17.11 -0.50 -7.16
C ASN A 65 -18.14 0.61 -7.26
N THR A 66 -18.08 1.59 -6.36
CA THR A 66 -19.08 2.66 -6.30
C THR A 66 -18.73 3.88 -7.14
N ASP A 67 -17.45 4.09 -7.46
CA ASP A 67 -17.01 5.25 -8.23
C ASP A 67 -16.56 4.94 -9.65
N GLY A 68 -16.56 3.67 -10.04
CA GLY A 68 -16.20 3.24 -11.39
C GLY A 68 -14.71 3.19 -11.68
N GLU A 69 -13.85 3.51 -10.73
CA GLU A 69 -12.40 3.52 -10.94
C GLU A 69 -11.77 2.13 -10.85
N VAL A 70 -12.40 1.20 -10.13
CA VAL A 70 -11.88 -0.15 -9.94
C VAL A 70 -12.48 -1.07 -11.01
N GLU A 71 -11.63 -1.77 -11.75
CA GLU A 71 -12.08 -2.68 -12.80
C GLU A 71 -12.69 -3.97 -12.22
N LYS A 72 -12.03 -4.54 -11.22
CA LYS A 72 -12.49 -5.78 -10.57
C LYS A 72 -11.84 -5.98 -9.21
N PHE A 73 -12.47 -6.82 -8.41
CA PHE A 73 -11.92 -7.31 -7.15
C PHE A 73 -11.65 -8.79 -7.26
N GLU A 74 -10.53 -9.23 -6.68
CA GLU A 74 -10.16 -10.63 -6.62
C GLU A 74 -9.70 -10.98 -5.22
N LEU A 75 -10.15 -12.13 -4.72
CA LEU A 75 -9.63 -12.70 -3.49
C LEU A 75 -8.64 -13.81 -3.87
N LEU A 76 -7.37 -13.61 -3.53
CA LEU A 76 -6.30 -14.51 -3.92
C LEU A 76 -5.57 -15.04 -2.69
N PRO A 77 -5.10 -16.30 -2.71
CA PRO A 77 -4.15 -16.79 -1.71
C PRO A 77 -2.90 -15.89 -1.72
N VAL A 78 -2.33 -15.64 -0.54
CA VAL A 78 -1.17 -14.76 -0.42
C VAL A 78 0.02 -15.26 -1.26
N ALA A 79 0.20 -16.57 -1.37
CA ALA A 79 1.26 -17.16 -2.20
C ALA A 79 1.12 -16.75 -3.67
N ASP A 80 -0.10 -16.66 -4.18
CA ASP A 80 -0.35 -16.21 -5.56
C ASP A 80 -0.04 -14.72 -5.73
N VAL A 81 -0.35 -13.91 -4.72
CA VAL A 81 -0.02 -12.49 -4.75
C VAL A 81 1.50 -12.28 -4.76
N ILE A 82 2.24 -13.03 -3.95
CA ILE A 82 3.71 -12.99 -3.94
C ILE A 82 4.26 -13.35 -5.32
N SER A 83 3.75 -14.40 -5.94
CA SER A 83 4.18 -14.80 -7.29
C SER A 83 3.92 -13.72 -8.32
N LYS A 84 2.77 -13.06 -8.26
CA LYS A 84 2.43 -11.96 -9.17
C LYS A 84 3.34 -10.76 -8.99
N VAL A 85 3.69 -10.42 -7.74
CA VAL A 85 4.63 -9.32 -7.46
C VAL A 85 6.02 -9.65 -7.99
N ARG A 86 6.50 -10.87 -7.81
CA ARG A 86 7.80 -11.33 -8.32
C ARG A 86 7.88 -11.30 -9.83
N GLN A 87 6.77 -11.59 -10.50
CA GLN A 87 6.68 -11.54 -11.95
C GLN A 87 6.92 -10.15 -12.49
N GLY A 88 6.48 -9.13 -11.74
CA GLY A 88 6.61 -7.74 -12.13
C GLY A 88 5.60 -7.31 -13.20
N GLY A 89 5.36 -6.01 -13.28
CA GLY A 89 4.53 -5.41 -14.31
C GLY A 89 3.02 -5.58 -14.17
N LEU A 90 2.56 -6.33 -13.18
CA LEU A 90 1.11 -6.59 -12.98
C LEU A 90 0.44 -5.53 -12.12
N PHE A 91 1.18 -4.90 -11.24
CA PHE A 91 0.68 -3.88 -10.33
C PHE A 91 1.41 -2.56 -10.56
N LYS A 92 0.76 -1.46 -10.21
CA LYS A 92 1.42 -0.15 -10.22
C LYS A 92 2.59 -0.16 -9.24
N PRO A 93 3.67 0.62 -9.49
CA PRO A 93 4.84 0.60 -8.61
C PRO A 93 4.53 0.86 -7.12
N ASN A 94 3.66 1.83 -6.82
CA ASN A 94 3.28 2.10 -5.43
C ASN A 94 2.51 0.93 -4.80
N CYS A 95 1.69 0.23 -5.56
CA CYS A 95 0.98 -0.96 -5.09
C CYS A 95 1.96 -2.09 -4.76
N ASN A 96 2.99 -2.27 -5.60
CA ASN A 96 4.05 -3.25 -5.32
C ASN A 96 4.73 -2.95 -3.98
N LEU A 97 5.04 -1.69 -3.71
CA LEU A 97 5.67 -1.29 -2.46
C LEU A 97 4.81 -1.65 -1.24
N VAL A 98 3.52 -1.38 -1.32
CA VAL A 98 2.58 -1.70 -0.24
C VAL A 98 2.50 -3.20 -0.01
N LEU A 99 2.46 -4.00 -1.09
CA LEU A 99 2.40 -5.46 -1.00
C LEU A 99 3.69 -6.03 -0.42
N ILE A 100 4.84 -5.54 -0.84
CA ILE A 100 6.14 -5.98 -0.30
C ILE A 100 6.24 -5.67 1.18
N ASP A 101 5.80 -4.49 1.60
CA ASP A 101 5.73 -4.11 3.01
C ASP A 101 4.85 -5.08 3.81
N PHE A 102 3.70 -5.44 3.26
CA PHE A 102 2.81 -6.43 3.86
C PHE A 102 3.53 -7.77 4.05
N PHE A 103 4.19 -8.27 3.01
CA PHE A 103 4.91 -9.55 3.08
C PHE A 103 6.00 -9.51 4.15
N ALA A 104 6.76 -8.42 4.22
CA ALA A 104 7.82 -8.26 5.22
C ALA A 104 7.26 -8.27 6.64
N ARG A 105 6.18 -7.53 6.89
CA ARG A 105 5.57 -7.43 8.21
C ARG A 105 4.95 -8.73 8.70
N HIS A 106 4.46 -9.55 7.78
CA HIS A 106 3.82 -10.82 8.10
C HIS A 106 4.75 -12.02 8.03
N GLY A 107 6.07 -11.79 7.95
CA GLY A 107 7.05 -12.86 7.98
C GLY A 107 7.05 -13.75 6.75
N LEU A 108 6.59 -13.23 5.62
CA LEU A 108 6.48 -13.98 4.37
C LEU A 108 7.75 -13.89 3.52
N LEU A 109 8.71 -13.08 3.94
CA LEU A 109 10.03 -12.95 3.32
C LEU A 109 11.08 -13.54 4.26
N ASP A 110 12.10 -14.19 3.70
CA ASP A 110 13.19 -14.74 4.48
C ASP A 110 14.13 -13.61 4.94
N VAL A 111 14.17 -13.38 6.26
CA VAL A 111 15.02 -12.32 6.82
C VAL A 111 16.51 -12.59 6.67
N GLN A 112 16.90 -13.84 6.38
CA GLN A 112 18.29 -14.23 6.13
C GLN A 112 18.71 -14.03 4.68
N ASP A 113 17.76 -13.76 3.79
CA ASP A 113 18.03 -13.43 2.41
C ASP A 113 18.72 -12.06 2.35
N PRO A 114 19.87 -11.93 1.70
CA PRO A 114 20.54 -10.63 1.57
C PRO A 114 19.68 -9.53 0.98
N GLU A 115 18.74 -9.88 0.11
CA GLU A 115 17.81 -8.92 -0.49
C GLU A 115 16.83 -8.34 0.52
N PHE A 116 16.59 -9.01 1.65
CA PHE A 116 15.64 -8.53 2.65
C PHE A 116 16.04 -7.16 3.20
N LEU A 117 17.32 -6.97 3.53
CA LEU A 117 17.80 -5.68 4.02
C LEU A 117 17.69 -4.59 2.96
N GLU A 118 17.96 -4.91 1.71
CA GLU A 118 17.81 -3.95 0.61
C GLU A 118 16.34 -3.53 0.46
N ILE A 119 15.43 -4.47 0.58
CA ILE A 119 13.99 -4.21 0.52
C ILE A 119 13.59 -3.28 1.66
N GLN A 120 14.01 -3.57 2.90
CA GLN A 120 13.67 -2.74 4.05
C GLN A 120 14.21 -1.32 3.92
N GLN A 121 15.44 -1.17 3.44
CA GLN A 121 16.04 0.13 3.22
C GLN A 121 15.33 0.90 2.11
N GLY A 122 14.92 0.21 1.05
CA GLY A 122 14.22 0.82 -0.07
C GLY A 122 12.81 1.29 0.25
N LEU A 123 12.16 0.66 1.24
CA LEU A 123 10.80 1.04 1.67
C LEU A 123 10.79 2.24 2.64
N HIS A 124 11.93 2.56 3.24
CA HIS A 124 12.01 3.56 4.30
C HIS A 124 13.13 4.57 4.04
N VAL A 125 13.12 5.16 2.85
CA VAL A 125 14.12 6.17 2.47
C VAL A 125 13.88 7.45 3.26
N PRO A 126 14.88 7.95 4.02
CA PRO A 126 14.70 9.19 4.76
C PRO A 126 14.56 10.39 3.83
N PHE A 127 13.73 11.36 4.21
CA PHE A 127 13.53 12.56 3.41
C PHE A 127 14.81 13.39 3.28
N TRP A 128 15.63 13.45 4.34
CA TRP A 128 16.90 14.19 4.29
C TRP A 128 17.88 13.56 3.29
N TYR A 129 17.84 12.22 3.13
CA TYR A 129 18.70 11.51 2.19
C TYR A 129 18.37 11.93 0.74
N SER A 130 17.10 12.02 0.41
CA SER A 130 16.70 12.42 -0.93
C SER A 130 17.09 13.84 -1.30
N ARG A 131 17.29 14.72 -0.30
CA ARG A 131 17.78 16.09 -0.53
C ARG A 131 19.23 16.14 -0.99
N PHE A 132 20.05 15.18 -0.58
CA PHE A 132 21.47 15.15 -0.90
C PHE A 132 21.79 14.37 -2.16
N GLU A 133 20.88 13.58 -2.65
CA GLU A 133 21.04 12.79 -3.87
C GLU A 133 20.57 13.50 -5.14
N GLN A 134 19.93 14.61 -4.98
CA GLN A 134 19.45 15.41 -6.12
C GLN A 134 20.59 16.23 -6.75
#